data_63c7b836b89ec9906ddc650877795705
#
_entry.id   63c7b836b89ec9906ddc650877795705
#
_cell.length_a   1.000
_cell.length_b   1.000
_cell.length_c   1.000
_cell.angle_alpha   90.00
_cell.angle_beta   90.00
_cell.angle_gamma   90.00
#
_symmetry.space_group_name_H-M   'P 1'
#
loop_
_entity.id
_entity.type
_entity.pdbx_description
1 polymer ?
#
loop_
_entity_poly.entity_id
_entity_poly.type
_entity_poly.pdbx_seq_one_letter_code
_entity_poly.pdbx_strand_id
1 'polypeptide(L)'
;SNEGVKIYNLPEKEGINQTATLQLLQEATDFYAEDLTLENRFDYKNQSSDVKQAVAFHTQGNRSVMKNVKLLSWQNTYYSDFTNSDFRGYLEECDLAGVTDWVCGNGNIWFEKCNLIHRDRAGNNIVAPNTEEMQEWGYVFNNCNIKTETEQLSLLKDKEWTLARPWGQSPASPACTFINTRMYTQPRNYGWGKKDAGLKLRFHEYNSRDKSGNEISLATRSLAACSPAAGSDDCILSNISDYNIRNVLGGSDAFEPQVRCKQIDAASGLSPVIKEDEVNNDVPNRLEWKDNIVLNDERLQWQPQQEALCYFLFKWDEKTEKWLYQENTTKCEITLTESGVYCVRAANQQGGLGIATKNIEYTKHDPYNLIIQPVGNYKDEDYGYACGWTTICLPFNARVPAGVTAYAATAHNKETATDQVTNFTMTLTPVDVINANQGYIVYGKATSETTPVTHEFYPTSSVSDKPTILKGNATDEDISSTNINCYVLAYKNTLGLGFYKFTGTKLCLIPANSVP
;
A
#
# COMPACT_ATOMS: atom_id res chain seq x y z
N SER A 1 16.69 24.92 3.60
CA SER A 1 15.60 25.07 2.64
C SER A 1 14.58 23.99 2.93
N ASN A 2 13.37 24.36 3.27
CA ASN A 2 12.25 23.41 3.38
C ASN A 2 11.84 22.94 1.97
N GLU A 3 12.65 22.10 1.37
CA GLU A 3 12.25 21.32 0.21
C GLU A 3 11.46 20.12 0.76
N GLY A 4 10.15 20.25 0.91
CA GLY A 4 9.29 19.17 1.38
C GLY A 4 9.52 17.81 0.69
N VAL A 5 8.69 16.84 0.94
CA VAL A 5 8.80 15.50 0.31
C VAL A 5 8.65 15.63 -1.20
N LYS A 6 9.61 15.12 -1.95
CA LYS A 6 9.60 15.09 -3.41
C LYS A 6 9.67 13.66 -3.93
N ILE A 7 8.64 13.25 -4.62
CA ILE A 7 8.57 11.97 -5.33
C ILE A 7 8.73 12.27 -6.82
N TYR A 8 9.65 11.60 -7.49
CA TYR A 8 9.86 11.81 -8.91
C TYR A 8 9.99 10.51 -9.68
N ASN A 9 9.66 10.55 -10.96
CA ASN A 9 9.83 9.47 -11.90
C ASN A 9 10.58 9.97 -13.16
N LEU A 10 11.43 9.12 -13.70
CA LEU A 10 12.02 9.25 -15.03
C LEU A 10 11.51 8.04 -15.83
N PRO A 11 10.39 8.18 -16.55
CA PRO A 11 9.75 7.02 -17.18
C PRO A 11 10.58 6.48 -18.33
N GLU A 12 10.75 5.16 -18.35
CA GLU A 12 11.37 4.42 -19.45
C GLU A 12 10.35 4.04 -20.54
N LYS A 13 9.06 4.15 -20.23
CA LYS A 13 7.96 3.82 -21.13
C LYS A 13 7.30 5.08 -21.66
N GLU A 14 6.60 4.95 -22.78
CA GLU A 14 5.86 6.02 -23.43
C GLU A 14 4.35 5.84 -23.26
N GLY A 15 3.61 6.95 -23.37
CA GLY A 15 2.16 6.97 -23.34
C GLY A 15 1.55 7.34 -22.00
N ILE A 16 0.33 7.84 -22.06
CA ILE A 16 -0.38 8.44 -20.93
C ILE A 16 -0.62 7.46 -19.77
N ASN A 17 -0.81 6.18 -20.05
CA ASN A 17 -1.13 5.15 -19.05
C ASN A 17 0.10 4.50 -18.41
N GLN A 18 1.32 4.83 -18.86
CA GLN A 18 2.53 4.13 -18.45
C GLN A 18 3.61 5.03 -17.84
N THR A 19 3.38 6.33 -17.81
CA THR A 19 4.40 7.32 -17.44
C THR A 19 4.18 7.97 -16.08
N ALA A 20 3.10 7.65 -15.38
CA ALA A 20 2.75 8.32 -14.14
C ALA A 20 3.82 8.18 -13.04
N THR A 21 4.10 9.28 -12.36
CA THR A 21 4.93 9.27 -11.14
C THR A 21 4.19 8.62 -9.98
N LEU A 22 2.91 8.95 -9.83
CA LEU A 22 1.98 8.30 -8.92
C LEU A 22 0.71 7.93 -9.69
N GLN A 23 0.30 6.68 -9.57
CA GLN A 23 -0.96 6.19 -10.13
C GLN A 23 -1.84 5.62 -9.02
N LEU A 24 -3.08 6.08 -8.97
CA LEU A 24 -4.14 5.49 -8.16
C LEU A 24 -5.00 4.60 -9.05
N LEU A 25 -5.11 3.33 -8.72
CA LEU A 25 -6.03 2.42 -9.36
C LEU A 25 -7.46 2.62 -8.85
N GLN A 26 -8.43 1.99 -9.48
CA GLN A 26 -9.86 2.17 -9.20
C GLN A 26 -10.23 1.92 -7.73
N GLU A 27 -9.55 0.99 -7.08
CA GLU A 27 -9.79 0.62 -5.68
C GLU A 27 -9.20 1.61 -4.67
N ALA A 28 -8.30 2.49 -5.12
CA ALA A 28 -7.64 3.49 -4.26
C ALA A 28 -8.55 4.72 -4.06
N THR A 29 -9.70 4.50 -3.44
CA THR A 29 -10.64 5.56 -3.07
C THR A 29 -10.18 6.32 -1.83
N ASP A 30 -10.69 7.55 -1.64
CA ASP A 30 -10.43 8.37 -0.46
C ASP A 30 -8.95 8.72 -0.23
N PHE A 31 -8.18 8.76 -1.30
CA PHE A 31 -6.78 9.18 -1.25
C PHE A 31 -6.64 10.63 -0.77
N TYR A 32 -5.67 10.88 0.09
CA TYR A 32 -5.29 12.22 0.53
C TYR A 32 -3.79 12.44 0.41
N ALA A 33 -3.39 13.59 -0.12
CA ALA A 33 -2.00 14.03 -0.15
C ALA A 33 -1.88 15.52 0.18
N GLU A 34 -0.86 15.89 0.93
CA GLU A 34 -0.59 17.27 1.35
C GLU A 34 0.91 17.55 1.41
N ASP A 35 1.32 18.79 1.12
CA ASP A 35 2.68 19.31 1.31
C ASP A 35 3.79 18.51 0.61
N LEU A 36 3.51 17.99 -0.58
CA LEU A 36 4.49 17.21 -1.34
C LEU A 36 4.60 17.64 -2.80
N THR A 37 5.63 17.18 -3.46
CA THR A 37 5.85 17.38 -4.90
C THR A 37 5.87 16.04 -5.62
N LEU A 38 5.02 15.90 -6.65
CA LEU A 38 5.08 14.83 -7.63
C LEU A 38 5.66 15.39 -8.92
N GLU A 39 6.82 14.90 -9.34
CA GLU A 39 7.51 15.38 -10.53
C GLU A 39 7.74 14.26 -11.54
N ASN A 40 7.31 14.45 -12.77
CA ASN A 40 7.72 13.61 -13.88
C ASN A 40 8.89 14.27 -14.61
N ARG A 41 10.04 13.61 -14.63
CA ARG A 41 11.31 14.12 -15.19
C ARG A 41 11.57 13.67 -16.62
N PHE A 42 10.54 13.28 -17.35
CA PHE A 42 10.68 12.96 -18.77
C PHE A 42 11.33 14.13 -19.52
N ASP A 43 12.32 13.81 -20.34
CA ASP A 43 13.04 14.82 -21.12
C ASP A 43 12.24 15.25 -22.34
N TYR A 44 11.19 16.01 -22.10
CA TYR A 44 10.24 16.47 -23.12
C TYR A 44 10.91 17.27 -24.25
N LYS A 45 11.94 18.07 -23.92
CA LYS A 45 12.57 19.01 -24.86
C LYS A 45 13.46 18.31 -25.89
N ASN A 46 14.14 17.26 -25.49
CA ASN A 46 15.14 16.58 -26.32
C ASN A 46 14.60 15.30 -27.02
N GLN A 47 13.34 14.93 -26.76
CA GLN A 47 12.74 13.77 -27.41
C GLN A 47 12.35 14.06 -28.86
N SER A 48 12.72 13.15 -29.75
CA SER A 48 12.34 13.13 -31.16
C SER A 48 10.99 12.44 -31.42
N SER A 49 10.49 11.66 -30.46
CA SER A 49 9.19 10.98 -30.54
C SER A 49 8.03 11.97 -30.50
N ASP A 50 6.97 11.69 -31.24
CA ASP A 50 5.69 12.40 -31.13
C ASP A 50 4.91 12.02 -29.88
N VAL A 51 5.28 10.91 -29.21
CA VAL A 51 4.68 10.42 -27.96
C VAL A 51 5.44 11.03 -26.79
N LYS A 52 4.91 12.14 -26.27
CA LYS A 52 5.57 12.97 -25.24
C LYS A 52 4.75 13.09 -23.93
N GLN A 53 3.80 12.17 -23.71
CA GLN A 53 3.02 12.19 -22.46
C GLN A 53 3.92 11.88 -21.30
N ALA A 54 3.75 12.67 -20.24
CA ALA A 54 4.54 12.58 -19.02
C ALA A 54 3.65 12.94 -17.83
N VAL A 55 3.02 11.94 -17.22
CA VAL A 55 2.02 12.14 -16.17
C VAL A 55 2.70 12.27 -14.81
N ALA A 56 2.44 13.33 -14.05
CA ALA A 56 2.86 13.42 -12.66
C ALA A 56 1.89 12.66 -11.75
N PHE A 57 0.60 12.78 -12.00
CA PHE A 57 -0.44 12.09 -11.23
C PHE A 57 -1.54 11.55 -12.14
N HIS A 58 -1.75 10.24 -12.09
CA HIS A 58 -2.85 9.54 -12.76
C HIS A 58 -3.78 8.95 -11.71
N THR A 59 -5.08 9.24 -11.82
CA THR A 59 -6.06 8.72 -10.86
C THR A 59 -7.26 8.06 -11.52
N GLN A 60 -7.56 6.87 -11.03
CA GLN A 60 -8.80 6.14 -11.25
C GLN A 60 -9.59 5.96 -9.94
N GLY A 61 -9.04 6.44 -8.81
CA GLY A 61 -9.64 6.34 -7.48
C GLY A 61 -10.59 7.49 -7.17
N ASN A 62 -11.82 7.18 -6.79
CA ASN A 62 -12.84 8.18 -6.42
C ASN A 62 -12.49 8.93 -5.13
N ARG A 63 -12.91 10.18 -5.00
CA ARG A 63 -12.74 11.05 -3.83
C ARG A 63 -11.26 11.30 -3.47
N SER A 64 -10.41 11.47 -4.48
CA SER A 64 -9.03 11.91 -4.24
C SER A 64 -8.98 13.39 -3.82
N VAL A 65 -8.21 13.69 -2.78
CA VAL A 65 -8.03 15.03 -2.22
C VAL A 65 -6.55 15.37 -2.19
N MET A 66 -6.19 16.54 -2.71
CA MET A 66 -4.83 17.08 -2.63
C MET A 66 -4.85 18.50 -2.09
N LYS A 67 -3.93 18.83 -1.17
CA LYS A 67 -3.74 20.17 -0.65
C LYS A 67 -2.27 20.56 -0.69
N ASN A 68 -1.98 21.77 -1.19
CA ASN A 68 -0.61 22.29 -1.32
C ASN A 68 0.37 21.29 -1.97
N VAL A 69 -0.09 20.57 -3.00
CA VAL A 69 0.72 19.61 -3.76
C VAL A 69 1.21 20.25 -5.04
N LYS A 70 2.48 20.02 -5.38
CA LYS A 70 3.05 20.43 -6.66
C LYS A 70 3.06 19.25 -7.64
N LEU A 71 2.33 19.39 -8.73
CA LEU A 71 2.32 18.46 -9.85
C LEU A 71 3.15 19.06 -10.98
N LEU A 72 4.35 18.54 -11.17
CA LEU A 72 5.33 19.09 -12.10
C LEU A 72 5.61 18.13 -13.25
N SER A 73 5.23 18.54 -14.45
CA SER A 73 5.51 17.77 -15.66
C SER A 73 5.48 18.65 -16.92
N TRP A 74 5.25 18.03 -18.07
CA TRP A 74 5.22 18.69 -19.37
C TRP A 74 3.87 18.50 -20.07
N GLN A 75 3.52 17.31 -20.49
CA GLN A 75 2.26 16.98 -21.14
C GLN A 75 1.47 15.99 -20.29
N ASN A 76 0.15 16.24 -20.10
CA ASN A 76 -0.75 15.39 -19.31
C ASN A 76 -0.34 15.29 -17.82
N THR A 77 0.07 16.38 -17.18
CA THR A 77 0.57 16.41 -15.80
C THR A 77 -0.40 15.80 -14.79
N TYR A 78 -1.68 16.18 -14.85
CA TYR A 78 -2.79 15.58 -14.11
C TYR A 78 -3.69 14.82 -15.07
N TYR A 79 -3.86 13.55 -14.85
CA TYR A 79 -4.73 12.70 -15.65
C TYR A 79 -5.73 11.97 -14.76
N SER A 80 -7.03 12.20 -14.98
CA SER A 80 -8.10 11.43 -14.36
C SER A 80 -8.79 10.57 -15.42
N ASP A 81 -8.89 9.27 -15.16
CA ASP A 81 -9.42 8.29 -16.10
C ASP A 81 -10.31 7.29 -15.36
N PHE A 82 -11.59 7.54 -15.40
CA PHE A 82 -12.56 6.73 -14.69
C PHE A 82 -13.83 6.48 -15.51
N THR A 83 -14.30 5.27 -15.46
CA THR A 83 -15.44 4.82 -16.27
C THR A 83 -16.81 5.02 -15.61
N ASN A 84 -16.86 5.54 -14.38
CA ASN A 84 -18.11 5.71 -13.62
C ASN A 84 -18.52 7.19 -13.53
N SER A 85 -19.84 7.44 -13.52
CA SER A 85 -20.44 8.77 -13.39
C SER A 85 -20.07 9.52 -12.11
N ASP A 86 -19.76 8.80 -11.05
CA ASP A 86 -19.59 9.34 -9.70
C ASP A 86 -18.12 9.65 -9.34
N PHE A 87 -17.24 9.71 -10.33
CA PHE A 87 -15.84 10.03 -10.07
C PHE A 87 -15.64 11.49 -9.70
N ARG A 88 -15.03 11.71 -8.54
CA ARG A 88 -14.84 13.02 -7.93
C ARG A 88 -13.44 13.20 -7.41
N GLY A 89 -12.93 14.42 -7.54
CA GLY A 89 -11.63 14.81 -7.00
C GLY A 89 -11.62 16.26 -6.56
N TYR A 90 -10.73 16.59 -5.64
CA TYR A 90 -10.57 17.93 -5.09
C TYR A 90 -9.11 18.29 -4.94
N LEU A 91 -8.72 19.45 -5.47
CA LEU A 91 -7.39 20.01 -5.32
C LEU A 91 -7.50 21.42 -4.74
N GLU A 92 -6.80 21.71 -3.64
CA GLU A 92 -6.76 23.00 -2.98
C GLU A 92 -5.31 23.53 -2.91
N GLU A 93 -5.11 24.77 -3.32
CA GLU A 93 -3.81 25.47 -3.24
C GLU A 93 -2.65 24.72 -3.93
N CYS A 94 -2.96 23.88 -4.92
CA CYS A 94 -1.98 23.09 -5.66
C CYS A 94 -1.33 23.87 -6.81
N ASP A 95 -0.09 23.53 -7.13
CA ASP A 95 0.62 23.99 -8.32
C ASP A 95 0.60 22.90 -9.40
N LEU A 96 0.07 23.20 -10.58
CA LEU A 96 0.06 22.29 -11.72
C LEU A 96 0.86 22.92 -12.86
N ALA A 97 2.01 22.36 -13.20
CA ALA A 97 2.87 22.88 -14.26
C ALA A 97 2.90 21.96 -15.49
N GLY A 98 2.77 22.56 -16.67
CA GLY A 98 2.81 21.82 -17.91
C GLY A 98 2.88 22.70 -19.16
N VAL A 99 2.84 22.06 -20.34
CA VAL A 99 2.95 22.74 -21.64
C VAL A 99 1.74 22.54 -22.54
N THR A 100 1.07 21.39 -22.49
CA THR A 100 -0.12 21.11 -23.28
C THR A 100 -0.96 20.04 -22.62
N ASP A 101 -2.28 20.24 -22.60
CA ASP A 101 -3.25 19.29 -22.05
C ASP A 101 -2.88 18.79 -20.67
N TRP A 102 -2.25 19.63 -19.83
CA TRP A 102 -1.66 19.15 -18.58
C TRP A 102 -2.66 18.89 -17.45
N VAL A 103 -3.93 19.29 -17.65
CA VAL A 103 -5.07 18.78 -16.92
C VAL A 103 -5.97 18.08 -17.91
N CYS A 104 -6.12 16.75 -17.82
CA CYS A 104 -6.85 15.99 -18.82
C CYS A 104 -7.59 14.78 -18.24
N GLY A 105 -8.55 14.27 -19.03
CA GLY A 105 -9.37 13.12 -18.67
C GLY A 105 -10.81 13.47 -18.32
N ASN A 106 -11.40 12.75 -17.35
CA ASN A 106 -12.82 12.84 -17.04
C ASN A 106 -13.11 12.94 -15.54
N GLY A 107 -14.38 12.99 -15.15
CA GLY A 107 -14.83 13.11 -13.76
C GLY A 107 -15.34 14.51 -13.41
N ASN A 108 -15.86 14.66 -12.18
CA ASN A 108 -16.21 15.94 -11.59
C ASN A 108 -15.09 16.35 -10.63
N ILE A 109 -14.22 17.26 -11.05
CA ILE A 109 -13.02 17.65 -10.33
C ILE A 109 -13.06 19.13 -10.01
N TRP A 110 -12.89 19.47 -8.74
CA TRP A 110 -12.84 20.84 -8.26
C TRP A 110 -11.42 21.26 -7.93
N PHE A 111 -10.97 22.35 -8.54
CA PHE A 111 -9.70 23.00 -8.26
C PHE A 111 -9.98 24.32 -7.54
N GLU A 112 -9.57 24.43 -6.28
CA GLU A 112 -9.73 25.62 -5.43
C GLU A 112 -8.41 26.32 -5.25
N LYS A 113 -8.33 27.60 -5.63
CA LYS A 113 -7.13 28.45 -5.48
C LYS A 113 -5.83 27.85 -6.02
N CYS A 114 -5.91 26.98 -7.00
CA CYS A 114 -4.75 26.35 -7.63
C CYS A 114 -4.02 27.31 -8.57
N ASN A 115 -2.73 27.07 -8.77
CA ASN A 115 -1.93 27.72 -9.77
C ASN A 115 -1.76 26.82 -10.99
N LEU A 116 -2.25 27.24 -12.14
CA LEU A 116 -2.02 26.61 -13.43
C LEU A 116 -0.82 27.27 -14.08
N ILE A 117 0.29 26.57 -14.20
CA ILE A 117 1.60 27.12 -14.52
C ILE A 117 2.04 26.69 -15.91
N HIS A 118 2.06 27.63 -16.84
CA HIS A 118 2.62 27.42 -18.16
C HIS A 118 4.14 27.24 -18.11
N ARG A 119 4.63 26.19 -18.71
CA ARG A 119 6.02 26.02 -19.11
C ARG A 119 6.25 26.50 -20.54
N ASP A 120 7.49 26.74 -20.90
CA ASP A 120 7.83 27.41 -22.16
C ASP A 120 7.59 26.52 -23.40
N ARG A 121 6.46 26.77 -24.07
CA ARG A 121 6.06 26.17 -25.33
C ARG A 121 5.04 27.05 -26.06
N ALA A 122 5.12 27.14 -27.37
CA ALA A 122 4.15 27.85 -28.20
C ALA A 122 2.83 27.08 -28.33
N GLY A 123 1.71 27.79 -28.42
CA GLY A 123 0.40 27.28 -28.88
C GLY A 123 -0.23 26.16 -28.05
N ASN A 124 -0.12 26.19 -26.72
CA ASN A 124 -0.62 25.16 -25.83
C ASN A 124 -2.06 25.39 -25.34
N ASN A 125 -2.66 24.29 -24.88
CA ASN A 125 -3.93 24.30 -24.15
C ASN A 125 -3.67 23.86 -22.71
N ILE A 126 -4.43 24.41 -21.75
CA ILE A 126 -4.32 24.00 -20.34
C ILE A 126 -5.04 22.68 -20.14
N VAL A 127 -6.33 22.63 -20.49
CA VAL A 127 -7.23 21.52 -20.16
C VAL A 127 -7.64 20.76 -21.42
N ALA A 128 -7.69 19.42 -21.29
CA ALA A 128 -8.26 18.53 -22.32
C ALA A 128 -9.29 17.58 -21.67
N PRO A 129 -10.51 18.03 -21.40
CA PRO A 129 -11.52 17.21 -20.78
C PRO A 129 -12.11 16.19 -21.78
N ASN A 130 -12.32 14.97 -21.27
CA ASN A 130 -13.00 13.86 -21.96
C ASN A 130 -14.21 13.40 -21.14
N THR A 131 -14.90 14.34 -20.52
CA THR A 131 -16.06 14.06 -19.68
C THR A 131 -17.23 13.54 -20.52
N GLU A 132 -18.04 12.69 -19.91
CA GLU A 132 -19.29 12.22 -20.45
C GLU A 132 -20.45 13.10 -20.01
N GLU A 133 -21.62 12.97 -20.65
CA GLU A 133 -22.79 13.78 -20.31
C GLU A 133 -23.26 13.58 -18.86
N MET A 134 -23.10 12.35 -18.33
CA MET A 134 -23.43 11.99 -16.95
C MET A 134 -22.50 12.60 -15.90
N GLN A 135 -21.30 13.02 -16.29
CA GLN A 135 -20.38 13.79 -15.45
C GLN A 135 -20.70 15.28 -15.62
N GLU A 136 -21.75 15.72 -14.94
CA GLU A 136 -22.44 16.99 -15.18
C GLU A 136 -21.51 18.21 -15.16
N TRP A 137 -20.56 18.25 -14.21
CA TRP A 137 -19.76 19.44 -13.94
C TRP A 137 -18.40 19.44 -14.65
N GLY A 138 -17.79 18.28 -14.84
CA GLY A 138 -16.44 18.17 -15.40
C GLY A 138 -15.40 18.83 -14.51
N TYR A 139 -14.48 19.57 -15.11
CA TYR A 139 -13.41 20.28 -14.39
C TYR A 139 -13.83 21.69 -14.03
N VAL A 140 -13.87 22.02 -12.74
CA VAL A 140 -14.23 23.34 -12.22
C VAL A 140 -13.02 23.98 -11.56
N PHE A 141 -12.55 25.10 -12.12
CA PHE A 141 -11.44 25.90 -11.58
C PHE A 141 -12.02 27.15 -10.90
N ASN A 142 -11.96 27.19 -9.57
CA ASN A 142 -12.50 28.29 -8.77
C ASN A 142 -11.36 29.07 -8.09
N ASN A 143 -11.37 30.39 -8.23
CA ASN A 143 -10.35 31.29 -7.66
C ASN A 143 -8.90 30.93 -8.05
N CYS A 144 -8.71 30.25 -9.17
CA CYS A 144 -7.39 29.80 -9.63
C CYS A 144 -6.58 30.92 -10.28
N ASN A 145 -5.27 30.72 -10.37
CA ASN A 145 -4.37 31.60 -11.09
C ASN A 145 -3.79 30.88 -12.31
N ILE A 146 -3.75 31.55 -13.46
CA ILE A 146 -3.00 31.08 -14.64
C ILE A 146 -1.72 31.90 -14.72
N LYS A 147 -0.58 31.25 -14.50
CA LYS A 147 0.76 31.86 -14.39
C LYS A 147 1.72 31.30 -15.41
N THR A 148 2.89 31.85 -15.48
CA THR A 148 4.05 31.31 -16.21
C THR A 148 5.10 30.85 -15.23
N GLU A 149 5.90 29.86 -15.60
CA GLU A 149 7.00 29.31 -14.79
C GLU A 149 8.06 30.37 -14.44
N THR A 150 8.28 31.29 -15.38
CA THR A 150 9.13 32.49 -15.20
C THR A 150 8.40 33.70 -15.76
N GLU A 151 8.85 34.91 -15.40
CA GLU A 151 8.25 36.15 -15.94
C GLU A 151 8.42 36.30 -17.45
N GLN A 152 9.47 35.70 -18.02
CA GLN A 152 9.74 35.75 -19.44
C GLN A 152 9.91 34.33 -20.00
N LEU A 153 8.91 33.90 -20.77
CA LEU A 153 8.99 32.71 -21.59
C LEU A 153 9.35 33.09 -23.04
N SER A 154 10.19 32.26 -23.66
CA SER A 154 10.65 32.55 -25.02
C SER A 154 9.63 32.14 -26.09
N LEU A 155 8.89 31.07 -25.83
CA LEU A 155 7.98 30.44 -26.81
C LEU A 155 6.51 30.72 -26.53
N LEU A 156 6.09 30.82 -25.25
CA LEU A 156 4.73 31.16 -24.90
C LEU A 156 4.52 32.68 -25.00
N LYS A 157 3.55 33.09 -25.78
CA LYS A 157 3.15 34.49 -25.93
C LYS A 157 1.70 34.69 -25.57
N ASP A 158 1.37 35.91 -25.15
CA ASP A 158 0.01 36.36 -24.96
C ASP A 158 -0.84 36.10 -26.22
N LYS A 159 -2.06 35.63 -25.99
CA LYS A 159 -3.06 35.34 -27.05
C LYS A 159 -2.66 34.25 -28.06
N GLU A 160 -1.72 33.39 -27.67
CA GLU A 160 -1.34 32.26 -28.51
C GLU A 160 -1.75 30.89 -27.92
N TRP A 161 -2.24 30.83 -26.69
CA TRP A 161 -2.70 29.64 -26.01
C TRP A 161 -4.21 29.66 -25.72
N THR A 162 -4.79 28.56 -25.26
CA THR A 162 -6.22 28.42 -24.96
C THR A 162 -6.48 27.78 -23.61
N LEU A 163 -7.64 28.06 -23.01
CA LEU A 163 -8.08 27.55 -21.72
C LEU A 163 -8.27 26.03 -21.75
N ALA A 164 -9.09 25.58 -22.68
CA ALA A 164 -9.36 24.15 -22.87
C ALA A 164 -9.58 23.83 -24.34
N ARG A 165 -9.34 22.57 -24.72
CA ARG A 165 -9.76 21.96 -25.97
C ARG A 165 -10.55 20.68 -25.70
N PRO A 166 -11.57 20.35 -26.53
CA PRO A 166 -12.26 19.08 -26.37
C PRO A 166 -11.31 17.90 -26.60
N TRP A 167 -11.45 16.84 -25.78
CA TRP A 167 -10.82 15.55 -25.99
C TRP A 167 -11.92 14.47 -26.01
N GLY A 168 -11.64 13.34 -26.64
CA GLY A 168 -12.59 12.25 -26.82
C GLY A 168 -13.33 12.27 -28.17
N GLN A 169 -14.28 11.38 -28.30
CA GLN A 169 -15.17 11.20 -29.45
C GLN A 169 -16.59 11.02 -28.94
N SER A 170 -17.60 11.24 -29.79
CA SER A 170 -19.00 10.98 -29.43
C SER A 170 -19.14 9.57 -28.82
N PRO A 171 -19.82 9.42 -27.67
CA PRO A 171 -20.76 10.33 -27.02
C PRO A 171 -20.18 11.29 -25.97
N ALA A 172 -18.86 11.53 -25.93
CA ALA A 172 -18.28 12.46 -24.97
C ALA A 172 -18.93 13.86 -25.03
N SER A 173 -19.09 14.49 -23.88
CA SER A 173 -19.58 15.85 -23.71
C SER A 173 -18.63 16.65 -22.81
N PRO A 174 -17.47 17.09 -23.36
CA PRO A 174 -16.41 17.71 -22.56
C PRO A 174 -16.89 18.93 -21.79
N ALA A 175 -16.59 18.96 -20.49
CA ALA A 175 -17.00 20.01 -19.57
C ALA A 175 -15.80 20.63 -18.84
N CYS A 176 -15.72 21.96 -18.83
CA CYS A 176 -14.67 22.71 -18.16
C CYS A 176 -15.16 24.11 -17.83
N THR A 177 -15.03 24.54 -16.58
CA THR A 177 -15.50 25.85 -16.13
C THR A 177 -14.42 26.59 -15.35
N PHE A 178 -14.15 27.85 -15.75
CA PHE A 178 -13.24 28.76 -15.05
C PHE A 178 -14.04 29.86 -14.35
N ILE A 179 -13.90 29.96 -13.02
CA ILE A 179 -14.64 30.90 -12.17
C ILE A 179 -13.64 31.75 -11.40
N ASN A 180 -13.79 33.07 -11.44
CA ASN A 180 -12.96 34.04 -10.72
C ASN A 180 -11.45 33.84 -10.97
N THR A 181 -11.08 33.41 -12.16
CA THR A 181 -9.69 33.04 -12.48
C THR A 181 -8.86 34.28 -12.77
N ARG A 182 -7.68 34.40 -12.14
CA ARG A 182 -6.70 35.46 -12.41
C ARG A 182 -5.67 34.99 -13.43
N MET A 183 -5.55 35.72 -14.54
CA MET A 183 -4.71 35.40 -15.69
C MET A 183 -3.53 36.37 -15.80
N TYR A 184 -2.31 35.86 -15.55
CA TYR A 184 -1.07 36.63 -15.68
C TYR A 184 -0.60 36.73 -17.13
N THR A 185 -1.08 35.88 -17.99
CA THR A 185 -0.96 35.89 -19.43
C THR A 185 -2.36 35.60 -20.02
N GLN A 186 -2.68 36.09 -21.21
CA GLN A 186 -4.02 36.02 -21.78
C GLN A 186 -4.14 34.87 -22.80
N PRO A 187 -5.26 34.13 -22.81
CA PRO A 187 -5.55 33.17 -23.87
C PRO A 187 -5.92 33.92 -25.18
N ARG A 188 -6.01 33.15 -26.26
CA ARG A 188 -6.62 33.66 -27.52
C ARG A 188 -7.98 34.30 -27.23
N ASN A 189 -8.33 35.30 -28.00
CA ASN A 189 -9.55 36.09 -27.77
C ASN A 189 -10.81 35.20 -27.67
N TYR A 190 -10.90 34.14 -28.49
CA TYR A 190 -12.02 33.19 -28.44
C TYR A 190 -11.94 32.18 -27.27
N GLY A 191 -10.87 32.14 -26.52
CA GLY A 191 -10.70 31.41 -25.27
C GLY A 191 -10.38 29.92 -25.41
N TRP A 192 -11.00 29.23 -26.37
CA TRP A 192 -11.10 27.77 -26.42
C TRP A 192 -10.33 27.15 -27.59
N GLY A 193 -9.71 26.02 -27.38
CA GLY A 193 -8.90 25.32 -28.38
C GLY A 193 -9.75 24.52 -29.38
N LYS A 194 -9.26 24.41 -30.60
CA LYS A 194 -9.95 23.76 -31.70
C LYS A 194 -9.76 22.25 -31.73
N LYS A 195 -10.85 21.50 -31.89
CA LYS A 195 -10.85 20.11 -32.32
C LYS A 195 -12.19 19.80 -33.00
N ASP A 196 -12.15 19.42 -34.26
CA ASP A 196 -13.29 19.02 -35.06
C ASP A 196 -13.78 17.62 -34.68
N ALA A 197 -14.67 17.54 -33.70
CA ALA A 197 -15.19 16.25 -33.23
C ALA A 197 -16.72 16.19 -33.17
N GLY A 198 -17.44 17.27 -33.58
CA GLY A 198 -18.89 17.32 -33.50
C GLY A 198 -19.46 17.17 -32.08
N LEU A 199 -18.66 17.43 -31.05
CA LEU A 199 -19.01 17.20 -29.66
C LEU A 199 -19.84 18.36 -29.10
N LYS A 200 -20.79 18.05 -28.20
CA LYS A 200 -21.48 19.04 -27.38
C LYS A 200 -20.52 19.52 -26.29
N LEU A 201 -20.06 20.77 -26.40
CA LEU A 201 -19.13 21.36 -25.45
C LEU A 201 -19.87 22.07 -24.31
N ARG A 202 -19.38 21.88 -23.10
CA ARG A 202 -19.85 22.54 -21.87
C ARG A 202 -18.68 23.31 -21.25
N PHE A 203 -18.14 24.26 -22.02
CA PHE A 203 -17.02 25.10 -21.61
C PHE A 203 -17.53 26.46 -21.19
N HIS A 204 -17.21 26.89 -19.97
CA HIS A 204 -17.71 28.11 -19.40
C HIS A 204 -16.63 28.96 -18.73
N GLU A 205 -16.86 30.26 -18.73
CA GLU A 205 -16.00 31.22 -18.04
C GLU A 205 -16.87 32.24 -17.28
N TYR A 206 -16.44 32.66 -16.10
CA TYR A 206 -17.09 33.65 -15.27
C TYR A 206 -16.09 34.52 -14.55
N ASN A 207 -16.24 35.85 -14.65
CA ASN A 207 -15.50 36.85 -13.85
C ASN A 207 -13.98 36.64 -13.88
N SER A 208 -13.40 36.38 -15.03
CA SER A 208 -11.95 36.29 -15.20
C SER A 208 -11.31 37.65 -15.08
N ARG A 209 -10.11 37.70 -14.49
CA ARG A 209 -9.37 38.92 -14.19
C ARG A 209 -7.95 38.87 -14.71
N ASP A 210 -7.38 40.00 -15.05
CA ASP A 210 -5.99 40.15 -15.42
C ASP A 210 -5.05 40.05 -14.18
N LYS A 211 -3.72 40.12 -14.40
CA LYS A 211 -2.73 40.09 -13.33
C LYS A 211 -2.88 41.21 -12.28
N SER A 212 -3.50 42.34 -12.68
CA SER A 212 -3.73 43.48 -11.80
C SER A 212 -5.08 43.40 -11.07
N GLY A 213 -5.92 42.42 -11.40
CA GLY A 213 -7.24 42.22 -10.81
C GLY A 213 -8.37 42.93 -11.56
N ASN A 214 -8.11 43.56 -12.72
CA ASN A 214 -9.14 44.14 -13.54
C ASN A 214 -9.93 43.08 -14.30
N GLU A 215 -11.21 43.36 -14.58
CA GLU A 215 -12.03 42.44 -15.37
C GLU A 215 -11.51 42.29 -16.80
N ILE A 216 -11.49 41.07 -17.29
CA ILE A 216 -11.21 40.75 -18.69
C ILE A 216 -12.54 40.71 -19.41
N SER A 217 -12.65 41.47 -20.53
CA SER A 217 -13.83 41.35 -21.39
C SER A 217 -13.92 39.96 -22.01
N LEU A 218 -14.98 39.24 -21.71
CA LEU A 218 -15.27 37.92 -22.26
C LEU A 218 -16.08 37.97 -23.57
N ALA A 219 -16.43 39.16 -24.07
CA ALA A 219 -17.31 39.35 -25.22
C ALA A 219 -16.84 38.67 -26.53
N THR A 220 -15.56 38.29 -26.60
CA THR A 220 -14.98 37.59 -27.76
C THR A 220 -14.84 36.07 -27.57
N ARG A 221 -15.26 35.55 -26.41
CA ARG A 221 -15.26 34.10 -26.17
C ARG A 221 -16.28 33.42 -27.07
N SER A 222 -15.92 32.30 -27.67
CA SER A 222 -16.78 31.61 -28.62
C SER A 222 -16.47 30.12 -28.70
N LEU A 223 -17.46 29.29 -28.48
CA LEU A 223 -17.42 27.85 -28.72
C LEU A 223 -17.53 27.54 -30.22
N ALA A 224 -18.20 28.35 -31.01
CA ALA A 224 -18.29 28.15 -32.45
C ALA A 224 -16.92 28.20 -33.13
N ALA A 225 -15.96 28.94 -32.57
CA ALA A 225 -14.56 28.95 -33.02
C ALA A 225 -13.84 27.64 -32.78
N CYS A 226 -14.33 26.84 -31.81
CA CYS A 226 -13.73 25.53 -31.43
C CYS A 226 -14.39 24.37 -32.14
N SER A 227 -15.71 24.39 -32.25
CA SER A 227 -16.53 23.37 -32.88
C SER A 227 -17.77 23.98 -33.50
N PRO A 228 -17.89 24.00 -34.84
CA PRO A 228 -19.07 24.52 -35.53
C PRO A 228 -20.36 23.81 -35.13
N ALA A 229 -20.28 22.58 -34.62
CA ALA A 229 -21.41 21.77 -34.16
C ALA A 229 -21.81 22.04 -32.69
N ALA A 230 -21.12 22.92 -31.96
CA ALA A 230 -21.38 23.18 -30.53
C ALA A 230 -22.74 23.87 -30.25
N GLY A 231 -23.45 24.29 -31.26
CA GLY A 231 -24.89 24.67 -31.25
C GLY A 231 -25.24 25.98 -30.57
N SER A 232 -24.59 26.42 -29.53
CA SER A 232 -24.77 27.73 -28.89
C SER A 232 -23.43 28.28 -28.42
N ASP A 233 -23.24 29.58 -28.52
CA ASP A 233 -22.08 30.33 -28.03
C ASP A 233 -22.15 30.61 -26.50
N ASP A 234 -22.93 29.83 -25.75
CA ASP A 234 -23.19 30.08 -24.35
C ASP A 234 -22.01 29.58 -23.48
N CYS A 235 -20.85 30.23 -23.61
CA CYS A 235 -19.65 29.96 -22.86
C CYS A 235 -19.37 30.99 -21.75
N ILE A 236 -20.31 31.91 -21.50
CA ILE A 236 -20.19 32.93 -20.46
C ILE A 236 -21.31 32.74 -19.45
N LEU A 237 -20.97 32.41 -18.22
CA LEU A 237 -21.96 32.29 -17.17
C LEU A 237 -22.39 33.69 -16.67
N SER A 238 -23.69 33.90 -16.53
CA SER A 238 -24.28 35.07 -15.87
C SER A 238 -24.48 34.87 -14.37
N ASN A 239 -24.53 33.60 -13.93
CA ASN A 239 -24.74 33.20 -12.54
C ASN A 239 -23.94 31.94 -12.25
N ILE A 240 -23.41 31.86 -11.02
CA ILE A 240 -22.61 30.75 -10.53
C ILE A 240 -23.18 30.11 -9.25
N SER A 241 -24.45 30.39 -8.88
CA SER A 241 -25.06 29.87 -7.63
C SER A 241 -25.01 28.36 -7.51
N ASP A 242 -25.06 27.64 -8.64
CA ASP A 242 -25.04 26.19 -8.69
C ASP A 242 -23.62 25.63 -8.62
N TYR A 243 -22.61 26.45 -8.93
CA TYR A 243 -21.20 26.05 -8.82
C TYR A 243 -20.68 26.19 -7.40
N ASN A 244 -20.92 25.18 -6.61
CA ASN A 244 -20.39 25.05 -5.27
C ASN A 244 -19.93 23.59 -5.02
N ILE A 245 -19.04 23.39 -4.06
CA ILE A 245 -18.43 22.09 -3.80
C ILE A 245 -19.48 21.03 -3.51
N ARG A 246 -20.54 21.37 -2.79
CA ARG A 246 -21.59 20.41 -2.44
C ARG A 246 -22.36 19.92 -3.66
N ASN A 247 -22.70 20.82 -4.59
CA ASN A 247 -23.39 20.42 -5.82
C ASN A 247 -22.48 19.63 -6.75
N VAL A 248 -21.22 20.07 -6.89
CA VAL A 248 -20.25 19.46 -7.82
C VAL A 248 -19.71 18.13 -7.32
N LEU A 249 -19.43 18.00 -6.02
CA LEU A 249 -18.73 16.85 -5.44
C LEU A 249 -19.55 16.07 -4.42
N GLY A 250 -20.66 16.62 -3.91
CA GLY A 250 -21.39 16.02 -2.79
C GLY A 250 -21.90 14.61 -3.04
N GLY A 251 -22.44 14.35 -4.22
CA GLY A 251 -22.98 13.03 -4.56
C GLY A 251 -24.04 12.54 -3.56
N SER A 252 -24.30 11.24 -3.57
CA SER A 252 -25.22 10.59 -2.63
C SER A 252 -24.62 10.35 -1.24
N ASP A 253 -23.30 10.38 -1.14
CA ASP A 253 -22.52 10.15 0.09
C ASP A 253 -22.11 11.44 0.81
N ALA A 254 -22.58 12.59 0.33
CA ALA A 254 -22.31 13.92 0.89
C ALA A 254 -20.81 14.19 1.09
N PHE A 255 -19.99 13.86 0.10
CA PHE A 255 -18.56 14.09 0.14
C PHE A 255 -18.19 15.57 0.32
N GLU A 256 -17.53 15.91 1.40
CA GLU A 256 -17.10 17.27 1.76
C GLU A 256 -15.57 17.33 1.90
N PRO A 257 -14.81 17.47 0.79
CA PRO A 257 -13.35 17.42 0.83
C PRO A 257 -12.72 18.54 1.65
N GLN A 258 -13.33 19.72 1.71
CA GLN A 258 -12.81 20.83 2.51
C GLN A 258 -12.87 20.57 4.02
N VAL A 259 -13.86 19.81 4.47
CA VAL A 259 -13.93 19.36 5.88
C VAL A 259 -12.77 18.45 6.20
N ARG A 260 -12.45 17.53 5.28
CA ARG A 260 -11.30 16.63 5.42
C ARG A 260 -9.98 17.40 5.48
N CYS A 261 -9.76 18.38 4.61
CA CYS A 261 -8.58 19.25 4.66
C CYS A 261 -8.44 19.95 6.02
N LYS A 262 -9.52 20.53 6.53
CA LYS A 262 -9.52 21.20 7.84
C LYS A 262 -9.26 20.25 9.01
N GLN A 263 -9.78 19.03 8.94
CA GLN A 263 -9.53 18.00 9.95
C GLN A 263 -8.04 17.62 9.98
N ILE A 264 -7.43 17.49 8.82
CA ILE A 264 -6.01 17.17 8.71
C ILE A 264 -5.13 18.36 9.10
N ASP A 265 -5.50 19.58 8.72
CA ASP A 265 -4.82 20.81 9.19
C ASP A 265 -4.84 20.96 10.71
N ALA A 266 -5.99 20.70 11.35
CA ALA A 266 -6.13 20.73 12.79
C ALA A 266 -5.28 19.64 13.47
N ALA A 267 -4.98 18.59 12.73
CA ALA A 267 -4.14 17.47 13.14
C ALA A 267 -2.66 17.68 12.80
N SER A 268 -2.19 18.92 12.63
CA SER A 268 -0.86 19.31 12.14
C SER A 268 0.34 18.71 12.89
N GLY A 269 0.25 17.46 13.25
CA GLY A 269 1.29 16.60 13.77
C GLY A 269 1.51 15.33 12.92
N LEU A 270 0.83 15.20 11.79
CA LEU A 270 1.07 14.13 10.83
C LEU A 270 2.32 14.39 9.98
N SER A 271 3.43 14.75 10.62
CA SER A 271 4.70 14.58 9.96
C SER A 271 5.07 13.09 10.05
N PRO A 272 5.21 12.35 8.95
CA PRO A 272 5.63 10.95 8.97
C PRO A 272 7.04 10.75 9.51
N VAL A 273 7.78 11.81 9.77
CA VAL A 273 9.09 11.81 10.42
C VAL A 273 8.95 12.54 11.75
N ILE A 274 8.21 11.95 12.67
CA ILE A 274 8.16 12.46 14.04
C ILE A 274 9.34 11.85 14.77
N LYS A 275 10.31 12.68 15.12
CA LYS A 275 11.16 12.37 16.25
C LYS A 275 10.27 12.32 17.49
N GLU A 276 10.50 11.37 18.37
CA GLU A 276 9.67 11.22 19.56
C GLU A 276 9.69 12.48 20.45
N ASP A 277 10.79 13.22 20.42
CA ASP A 277 11.03 14.50 21.09
C ASP A 277 10.41 15.71 20.37
N GLU A 278 10.06 15.58 19.09
CA GLU A 278 9.35 16.62 18.31
C GLU A 278 7.82 16.42 18.31
N VAL A 279 7.32 15.44 19.03
CA VAL A 279 5.89 15.25 19.17
C VAL A 279 5.29 16.42 19.93
N ASN A 280 4.61 17.28 19.19
CA ASN A 280 3.94 18.44 19.78
C ASN A 280 2.90 17.98 20.83
N ASN A 281 3.18 18.26 22.11
CA ASN A 281 2.31 17.93 23.22
C ASN A 281 1.01 18.76 23.20
N ASP A 282 0.91 19.76 22.33
CA ASP A 282 -0.25 20.65 22.21
C ASP A 282 -1.33 20.12 21.24
N VAL A 283 -1.19 18.90 20.70
CA VAL A 283 -2.22 18.29 19.86
C VAL A 283 -3.41 17.92 20.74
N PRO A 284 -4.59 18.52 20.54
CA PRO A 284 -5.78 18.21 21.33
C PRO A 284 -6.21 16.75 21.16
N ASN A 285 -6.67 16.12 22.25
CA ASN A 285 -7.21 14.75 22.24
C ASN A 285 -6.23 13.68 21.74
N ARG A 286 -4.97 13.81 22.10
CA ARG A 286 -3.97 12.80 21.82
C ARG A 286 -4.36 11.47 22.48
N LEU A 287 -4.41 10.40 21.67
CA LEU A 287 -4.77 9.07 22.19
C LEU A 287 -3.62 8.50 23.04
N GLU A 288 -3.96 8.04 24.22
CA GLU A 288 -3.06 7.29 25.09
C GLU A 288 -3.39 5.79 24.99
N TRP A 289 -2.36 4.96 25.05
CA TRP A 289 -2.54 3.53 25.15
C TRP A 289 -3.11 3.16 26.53
N LYS A 290 -4.29 2.57 26.55
CA LYS A 290 -4.95 2.12 27.78
C LYS A 290 -4.68 0.66 28.11
N ASP A 291 -4.31 -0.14 27.10
CA ASP A 291 -4.13 -1.58 27.22
C ASP A 291 -2.72 -1.99 26.83
N ASN A 292 -2.31 -3.16 27.28
CA ASN A 292 -1.03 -3.71 26.92
C ASN A 292 -1.08 -4.24 25.47
N ILE A 293 -0.02 -3.93 24.73
CA ILE A 293 0.27 -4.60 23.49
C ILE A 293 1.01 -5.91 23.81
N VAL A 294 0.63 -6.99 23.13
CA VAL A 294 1.19 -8.32 23.37
C VAL A 294 1.94 -8.77 22.13
N LEU A 295 3.17 -9.21 22.32
CA LEU A 295 3.96 -9.86 21.29
C LEU A 295 3.87 -11.38 21.51
N ASN A 296 3.24 -12.07 20.55
CA ASN A 296 3.22 -13.52 20.47
C ASN A 296 4.01 -13.95 19.24
N ASP A 297 5.21 -14.47 19.46
CA ASP A 297 6.18 -14.78 18.40
C ASP A 297 6.48 -13.55 17.53
N GLU A 298 6.14 -13.55 16.26
CA GLU A 298 6.27 -12.41 15.33
C GLU A 298 5.04 -11.49 15.27
N ARG A 299 3.95 -11.83 15.99
CA ARG A 299 2.68 -11.14 15.90
C ARG A 299 2.44 -10.21 17.07
N LEU A 300 2.39 -8.91 16.79
CA LEU A 300 1.90 -7.90 17.72
C LEU A 300 0.38 -7.86 17.68
N GLN A 301 -0.25 -7.87 18.84
CA GLN A 301 -1.71 -7.81 18.99
C GLN A 301 -2.10 -6.89 20.14
N TRP A 302 -3.23 -6.19 19.98
CA TRP A 302 -3.78 -5.28 20.99
C TRP A 302 -5.29 -5.20 20.93
N GLN A 303 -5.89 -4.57 21.93
CA GLN A 303 -7.32 -4.25 21.92
C GLN A 303 -7.58 -2.94 21.17
N PRO A 304 -8.72 -2.80 20.45
CA PRO A 304 -9.06 -1.56 19.78
C PRO A 304 -9.02 -0.38 20.73
N GLN A 305 -8.27 0.67 20.37
CA GLN A 305 -8.23 1.91 21.14
C GLN A 305 -9.43 2.77 20.75
N GLN A 306 -10.11 3.34 21.75
CA GLN A 306 -11.27 4.20 21.52
C GLN A 306 -10.85 5.41 20.64
N GLU A 307 -11.67 5.76 19.65
CA GLU A 307 -11.43 6.85 18.70
C GLU A 307 -10.23 6.66 17.74
N ALA A 308 -9.56 5.50 17.75
CA ALA A 308 -8.51 5.20 16.80
C ALA A 308 -9.09 4.87 15.42
N LEU A 309 -8.57 5.52 14.38
CA LEU A 309 -8.84 5.20 12.98
C LEU A 309 -7.93 4.09 12.46
N CYS A 310 -6.66 4.17 12.83
CA CYS A 310 -5.64 3.23 12.40
C CYS A 310 -4.45 3.26 13.37
N TYR A 311 -3.51 2.38 13.14
CA TYR A 311 -2.32 2.19 13.97
C TYR A 311 -1.09 2.24 13.07
N PHE A 312 -0.03 2.90 13.55
CA PHE A 312 1.23 3.08 12.86
C PHE A 312 2.33 2.33 13.60
N LEU A 313 3.07 1.49 12.88
CA LEU A 313 4.25 0.81 13.38
C LEU A 313 5.50 1.62 13.08
N PHE A 314 6.34 1.79 14.09
CA PHE A 314 7.66 2.39 13.98
C PHE A 314 8.72 1.43 14.46
N LYS A 315 9.89 1.46 13.80
CA LYS A 315 11.09 0.72 14.19
C LYS A 315 12.19 1.71 14.55
N TRP A 316 12.89 1.48 15.63
CA TRP A 316 14.06 2.27 16.01
C TRP A 316 15.23 1.99 15.07
N ASP A 317 15.83 3.03 14.54
CA ASP A 317 17.06 2.96 13.75
C ASP A 317 18.23 3.50 14.56
N GLU A 318 19.14 2.61 14.98
CA GLU A 318 20.30 2.95 15.80
C GLU A 318 21.28 3.88 15.09
N LYS A 319 21.33 3.85 13.76
CA LYS A 319 22.29 4.69 12.99
C LYS A 319 21.89 6.15 12.98
N THR A 320 20.60 6.40 12.86
CA THR A 320 20.05 7.77 12.78
C THR A 320 19.49 8.25 14.11
N GLU A 321 19.41 7.37 15.11
CA GLU A 321 18.78 7.61 16.42
C GLU A 321 17.36 8.16 16.25
N LYS A 322 16.57 7.49 15.38
CA LYS A 322 15.20 7.91 15.05
C LYS A 322 14.26 6.74 14.95
N TRP A 323 13.00 7.01 15.24
CA TRP A 323 11.89 6.11 14.92
C TRP A 323 11.55 6.23 13.44
N LEU A 324 11.67 5.14 12.70
CA LEU A 324 11.33 5.06 11.27
C LEU A 324 9.98 4.38 11.09
N TYR A 325 9.09 5.04 10.38
CA TYR A 325 7.81 4.46 9.97
C TYR A 325 8.03 3.18 9.15
N GLN A 326 7.27 2.14 9.47
CA GLN A 326 7.30 0.86 8.75
C GLN A 326 6.02 0.65 7.95
N GLU A 327 4.89 0.60 8.64
CA GLU A 327 3.58 0.36 8.03
C GLU A 327 2.45 0.90 8.91
N ASN A 328 1.23 0.92 8.36
CA ASN A 328 0.02 1.18 9.13
C ASN A 328 -1.05 0.11 8.87
N THR A 329 -1.96 -0.02 9.81
CA THR A 329 -3.06 -0.97 9.72
C THR A 329 -4.31 -0.43 10.41
N THR A 330 -5.49 -0.84 9.93
CA THR A 330 -6.77 -0.66 10.63
C THR A 330 -7.13 -1.85 11.53
N LYS A 331 -6.34 -2.94 11.44
CA LYS A 331 -6.50 -4.12 12.29
C LYS A 331 -5.75 -3.92 13.60
N CYS A 332 -6.14 -4.65 14.63
CA CYS A 332 -5.46 -4.66 15.92
C CYS A 332 -4.35 -5.70 16.00
N GLU A 333 -3.65 -5.91 14.89
CA GLU A 333 -2.51 -6.80 14.79
C GLU A 333 -1.55 -6.39 13.67
N ILE A 334 -0.26 -6.67 13.87
CA ILE A 334 0.82 -6.51 12.88
C ILE A 334 1.78 -7.68 13.03
N THR A 335 2.33 -8.17 11.91
CA THR A 335 3.36 -9.22 11.92
C THR A 335 4.73 -8.58 11.70
N LEU A 336 5.65 -8.78 12.64
CA LEU A 336 7.03 -8.30 12.54
C LEU A 336 7.86 -9.26 11.69
N THR A 337 8.63 -8.70 10.76
CA THR A 337 9.43 -9.49 9.79
C THR A 337 10.93 -9.43 10.03
N GLU A 338 11.40 -8.50 10.85
CA GLU A 338 12.82 -8.27 11.13
C GLU A 338 13.05 -8.04 12.62
N SER A 339 14.23 -8.41 13.12
CA SER A 339 14.65 -8.06 14.48
C SER A 339 14.76 -6.57 14.68
N GLY A 340 14.41 -6.07 15.85
CA GLY A 340 14.52 -4.66 16.20
C GLY A 340 13.69 -4.25 17.40
N VAL A 341 13.73 -2.96 17.70
CA VAL A 341 12.89 -2.32 18.71
C VAL A 341 11.77 -1.58 18.01
N TYR A 342 10.54 -1.81 18.43
CA TYR A 342 9.34 -1.29 17.80
C TYR A 342 8.47 -0.52 18.78
N CYS A 343 7.66 0.39 18.26
CA CYS A 343 6.52 0.94 18.97
C CYS A 343 5.33 1.12 18.03
N VAL A 344 4.13 1.17 18.59
CA VAL A 344 2.89 1.41 17.85
C VAL A 344 2.26 2.70 18.37
N ARG A 345 1.66 3.48 17.47
CA ARG A 345 0.89 4.68 17.79
C ARG A 345 -0.48 4.59 17.15
N ALA A 346 -1.52 4.90 17.90
CA ALA A 346 -2.87 5.01 17.36
C ALA A 346 -3.08 6.41 16.76
N ALA A 347 -3.72 6.52 15.62
CA ALA A 347 -4.12 7.80 15.02
C ALA A 347 -5.63 8.04 15.25
N ASN A 348 -5.98 9.26 15.66
CA ASN A 348 -7.37 9.66 15.84
C ASN A 348 -8.01 10.19 14.53
N GLN A 349 -9.29 10.53 14.58
CA GLN A 349 -10.05 11.05 13.43
C GLN A 349 -9.55 12.41 12.93
N GLN A 350 -8.89 13.17 13.77
CA GLN A 350 -8.27 14.43 13.42
C GLN A 350 -6.88 14.24 12.78
N GLY A 351 -6.44 12.97 12.62
CA GLY A 351 -5.16 12.61 12.02
C GLY A 351 -3.97 12.74 12.96
N GLY A 352 -4.18 13.06 14.23
CA GLY A 352 -3.10 13.15 15.23
C GLY A 352 -2.59 11.77 15.64
N LEU A 353 -1.25 11.59 15.63
CA LEU A 353 -0.62 10.41 16.22
C LEU A 353 -0.66 10.48 17.74
N GLY A 354 -1.12 9.41 18.35
CA GLY A 354 -1.16 9.23 19.80
C GLY A 354 0.23 9.03 20.42
N ILE A 355 0.25 8.84 21.73
CA ILE A 355 1.46 8.48 22.46
C ILE A 355 1.90 7.08 22.02
N ALA A 356 3.20 6.87 21.93
CA ALA A 356 3.75 5.56 21.58
C ALA A 356 3.50 4.53 22.70
N THR A 357 3.35 3.29 22.32
CA THR A 357 3.45 2.18 23.28
C THR A 357 4.82 2.17 23.95
N LYS A 358 4.98 1.37 24.99
CA LYS A 358 6.33 1.00 25.46
C LYS A 358 7.09 0.33 24.33
N ASN A 359 8.42 0.42 24.39
CA ASN A 359 9.30 -0.26 23.45
C ASN A 359 9.07 -1.77 23.47
N ILE A 360 8.98 -2.35 22.28
CA ILE A 360 8.73 -3.77 22.06
C ILE A 360 9.97 -4.32 21.37
N GLU A 361 10.72 -5.13 22.09
CA GLU A 361 11.88 -5.81 21.53
C GLU A 361 11.44 -7.10 20.84
N TYR A 362 11.80 -7.26 19.59
CA TYR A 362 11.55 -8.45 18.80
C TYR A 362 12.86 -8.98 18.22
N THR A 363 13.11 -10.26 18.41
CA THR A 363 14.22 -10.99 17.79
C THR A 363 13.64 -12.03 16.84
N LYS A 364 13.93 -11.88 15.56
CA LYS A 364 13.60 -12.90 14.56
C LYS A 364 14.55 -14.08 14.74
N HIS A 365 13.98 -15.25 14.88
CA HIS A 365 14.72 -16.49 14.96
C HIS A 365 14.64 -17.24 13.64
N ASP A 366 15.74 -17.86 13.24
CA ASP A 366 15.74 -18.76 12.11
C ASP A 366 15.00 -20.07 12.48
N PRO A 367 14.24 -20.63 11.53
CA PRO A 367 13.57 -21.89 11.78
C PRO A 367 14.55 -23.06 11.82
N TYR A 368 14.18 -24.10 12.57
CA TYR A 368 14.81 -25.40 12.40
C TYR A 368 14.22 -26.10 11.17
N ASN A 369 15.07 -26.45 10.22
CA ASN A 369 14.68 -27.09 8.96
C ASN A 369 14.71 -28.61 9.10
N LEU A 370 13.54 -29.26 9.10
CA LEU A 370 13.39 -30.69 9.13
C LEU A 370 13.03 -31.24 7.75
N ILE A 371 13.85 -32.15 7.24
CA ILE A 371 13.54 -32.91 6.02
C ILE A 371 13.03 -34.28 6.45
N ILE A 372 11.75 -34.57 6.20
CA ILE A 372 11.14 -35.86 6.48
C ILE A 372 11.38 -36.79 5.30
N GLN A 373 12.05 -37.92 5.56
CA GLN A 373 12.30 -38.97 4.56
C GLN A 373 11.16 -39.97 4.53
N PRO A 374 10.75 -40.49 3.34
CA PRO A 374 9.78 -41.57 3.27
C PRO A 374 10.30 -42.82 3.98
N VAL A 375 9.43 -43.46 4.74
CA VAL A 375 9.78 -44.73 5.45
C VAL A 375 9.27 -45.89 4.61
N GLY A 376 10.17 -46.54 3.90
CA GLY A 376 9.84 -47.67 3.02
C GLY A 376 9.01 -47.21 1.79
N ASN A 377 8.12 -48.08 1.35
CA ASN A 377 7.20 -47.77 0.20
C ASN A 377 5.83 -47.23 0.68
N TYR A 378 5.79 -46.65 1.87
CA TYR A 378 4.54 -46.14 2.43
C TYR A 378 4.11 -44.86 1.71
N LYS A 379 2.90 -44.87 1.14
CA LYS A 379 2.23 -43.69 0.61
C LYS A 379 0.98 -43.45 1.44
N ASP A 380 0.80 -42.23 1.87
CA ASP A 380 -0.44 -41.82 2.53
C ASP A 380 -1.50 -41.49 1.49
N GLU A 381 -2.64 -42.17 1.56
CA GLU A 381 -3.73 -42.00 0.59
C GLU A 381 -4.38 -40.61 0.75
N ASP A 382 -4.43 -40.06 1.95
CA ASP A 382 -5.03 -38.73 2.22
C ASP A 382 -4.19 -37.58 1.65
N TYR A 383 -2.87 -37.74 1.66
CA TYR A 383 -1.95 -36.71 1.13
C TYR A 383 -1.57 -36.95 -0.34
N GLY A 384 -1.80 -38.14 -0.90
CA GLY A 384 -1.49 -38.46 -2.30
C GLY A 384 0.01 -38.47 -2.66
N TYR A 385 0.92 -38.42 -1.65
CA TYR A 385 2.37 -38.42 -1.83
C TYR A 385 3.06 -39.17 -0.71
N ALA A 386 4.37 -39.43 -0.88
CA ALA A 386 5.14 -40.13 0.12
C ALA A 386 5.22 -39.33 1.43
N CYS A 387 4.85 -39.98 2.53
CA CYS A 387 4.94 -39.46 3.88
C CYS A 387 5.97 -40.26 4.69
N GLY A 388 6.47 -39.66 5.73
CA GLY A 388 7.46 -40.31 6.60
C GLY A 388 7.22 -40.00 8.06
N TRP A 389 7.78 -40.90 8.87
CA TRP A 389 7.79 -40.79 10.30
C TRP A 389 9.23 -40.55 10.79
N THR A 390 9.40 -39.60 11.69
CA THR A 390 10.68 -39.37 12.35
C THR A 390 10.48 -38.93 13.80
N THR A 391 11.55 -38.72 14.51
CA THR A 391 11.55 -38.13 15.86
C THR A 391 12.22 -36.77 15.82
N ILE A 392 11.79 -35.87 16.69
CA ILE A 392 12.38 -34.53 16.83
C ILE A 392 12.55 -34.17 18.30
N CYS A 393 13.65 -33.49 18.62
CA CYS A 393 13.88 -32.83 19.88
C CYS A 393 14.61 -31.52 19.60
N LEU A 394 14.03 -30.40 19.97
CA LEU A 394 14.59 -29.08 19.73
C LEU A 394 15.05 -28.42 21.03
N PRO A 395 16.06 -27.55 21.01
CA PRO A 395 16.51 -26.81 22.20
C PRO A 395 15.55 -25.64 22.56
N PHE A 396 14.51 -25.40 21.76
CA PHE A 396 13.52 -24.37 21.96
C PHE A 396 12.10 -24.92 21.69
N ASN A 397 11.09 -24.23 22.21
CA ASN A 397 9.72 -24.55 21.87
C ASN A 397 9.45 -24.15 20.41
N ALA A 398 8.74 -25.00 19.66
CA ALA A 398 8.45 -24.74 18.24
C ALA A 398 7.00 -25.04 17.89
N ARG A 399 6.41 -24.23 17.02
CA ARG A 399 5.12 -24.56 16.39
C ARG A 399 5.28 -25.67 15.38
N VAL A 400 4.30 -26.55 15.35
CA VAL A 400 4.23 -27.61 14.34
C VAL A 400 3.77 -26.95 13.02
N PRO A 401 4.58 -27.04 11.95
CA PRO A 401 4.24 -26.40 10.68
C PRO A 401 3.11 -27.13 9.96
N ALA A 402 2.46 -26.43 9.01
CA ALA A 402 1.45 -27.02 8.16
C ALA A 402 2.03 -28.21 7.35
N GLY A 403 1.22 -29.26 7.19
CA GLY A 403 1.65 -30.51 6.52
C GLY A 403 2.44 -31.46 7.39
N VAL A 404 2.60 -31.15 8.68
CA VAL A 404 3.22 -32.03 9.69
C VAL A 404 2.24 -32.24 10.84
N THR A 405 2.21 -33.44 11.39
CA THR A 405 1.57 -33.73 12.68
C THR A 405 2.63 -34.20 13.66
N ALA A 406 2.71 -33.55 14.81
CA ALA A 406 3.61 -33.95 15.89
C ALA A 406 2.79 -34.63 17.00
N TYR A 407 3.39 -35.62 17.62
CA TYR A 407 2.75 -36.42 18.65
C TYR A 407 3.61 -36.51 19.91
N ALA A 408 2.98 -36.24 21.06
CA ALA A 408 3.51 -36.63 22.36
C ALA A 408 3.12 -38.08 22.64
N ALA A 409 4.06 -38.86 23.11
CA ALA A 409 3.79 -40.22 23.63
C ALA A 409 3.41 -40.12 25.12
N THR A 410 2.16 -40.38 25.45
CA THR A 410 1.65 -40.12 26.80
C THR A 410 1.49 -41.37 27.67
N ALA A 411 1.48 -42.55 27.08
CA ALA A 411 1.39 -43.81 27.80
C ALA A 411 2.05 -44.93 27.01
N HIS A 412 2.46 -45.99 27.71
CA HIS A 412 2.88 -47.22 27.05
C HIS A 412 2.31 -48.42 27.80
N ASN A 413 1.89 -49.41 27.05
CA ASN A 413 1.52 -50.72 27.57
C ASN A 413 2.57 -51.75 27.14
N LYS A 414 2.98 -52.58 28.08
CA LYS A 414 3.90 -53.68 27.83
C LYS A 414 3.11 -54.99 27.81
N GLU A 415 3.06 -55.63 26.66
CA GLU A 415 2.57 -57.00 26.55
C GLU A 415 3.73 -57.96 26.59
N THR A 416 3.68 -58.91 27.49
CA THR A 416 4.68 -59.99 27.58
C THR A 416 4.24 -61.11 26.66
N ALA A 417 4.81 -61.17 25.46
CA ALA A 417 4.65 -62.32 24.60
C ALA A 417 5.56 -63.47 25.06
N THR A 418 5.07 -64.70 24.87
CA THR A 418 5.69 -65.92 25.40
C THR A 418 7.01 -66.29 24.76
N ASP A 419 7.50 -65.61 23.72
CA ASP A 419 8.75 -65.91 23.01
C ASP A 419 9.60 -64.65 22.77
N GLN A 420 10.22 -64.10 23.80
CA GLN A 420 11.29 -63.10 23.74
C GLN A 420 11.02 -61.81 22.99
N VAL A 421 9.84 -61.57 22.44
CA VAL A 421 9.46 -60.31 21.84
C VAL A 421 8.52 -59.57 22.80
N THR A 422 8.98 -58.44 23.30
CA THR A 422 8.15 -57.57 24.12
C THR A 422 7.52 -56.52 23.20
N ASN A 423 6.21 -56.59 23.05
CA ASN A 423 5.46 -55.55 22.31
C ASN A 423 5.22 -54.38 23.23
N PHE A 424 5.58 -53.21 22.75
CA PHE A 424 5.22 -51.92 23.38
C PHE A 424 4.21 -51.20 22.51
N THR A 425 3.12 -50.79 23.11
CA THR A 425 2.15 -49.87 22.47
C THR A 425 2.25 -48.52 23.16
N MET A 426 2.37 -47.48 22.39
CA MET A 426 2.35 -46.09 22.89
C MET A 426 1.09 -45.40 22.44
N THR A 427 0.48 -44.61 23.32
CA THR A 427 -0.60 -43.71 22.96
C THR A 427 0.00 -42.42 22.45
N LEU A 428 -0.25 -42.10 21.19
CA LEU A 428 0.18 -40.89 20.55
C LEU A 428 -0.92 -39.84 20.65
N THR A 429 -0.59 -38.67 21.19
CA THR A 429 -1.52 -37.54 21.30
C THR A 429 -0.97 -36.42 20.44
N PRO A 430 -1.75 -35.90 19.47
CA PRO A 430 -1.30 -34.81 18.63
C PRO A 430 -1.07 -33.55 19.45
N VAL A 431 -0.06 -32.77 19.05
CA VAL A 431 0.32 -31.48 19.66
C VAL A 431 0.55 -30.43 18.57
N ASP A 432 0.24 -29.19 18.90
CA ASP A 432 0.48 -28.04 18.00
C ASP A 432 1.81 -27.35 18.29
N VAL A 433 2.42 -27.69 19.44
CA VAL A 433 3.70 -27.13 19.89
C VAL A 433 4.60 -28.27 20.41
N ILE A 434 5.85 -28.27 19.98
CA ILE A 434 6.93 -29.07 20.50
C ILE A 434 7.60 -28.29 21.61
N ASN A 435 7.67 -28.84 22.84
CA ASN A 435 8.37 -28.22 23.96
C ASN A 435 9.87 -28.44 23.87
N ALA A 436 10.63 -27.45 24.30
CA ALA A 436 12.09 -27.50 24.33
C ALA A 436 12.61 -28.74 25.10
N ASN A 437 13.65 -29.38 24.55
CA ASN A 437 14.36 -30.50 25.13
C ASN A 437 13.49 -31.74 25.46
N GLN A 438 12.37 -31.87 24.75
CA GLN A 438 11.50 -33.06 24.85
C GLN A 438 11.43 -33.78 23.50
N GLY A 439 11.29 -35.10 23.54
CA GLY A 439 11.17 -35.91 22.33
C GLY A 439 9.74 -36.02 21.84
N TYR A 440 9.54 -35.89 20.54
CA TYR A 440 8.25 -36.06 19.87
C TYR A 440 8.41 -36.97 18.65
N ILE A 441 7.32 -37.61 18.26
CA ILE A 441 7.20 -38.31 16.98
C ILE A 441 6.54 -37.35 15.98
N VAL A 442 7.10 -37.27 14.80
CA VAL A 442 6.58 -36.39 13.73
C VAL A 442 6.23 -37.23 12.52
N TYR A 443 5.09 -36.92 11.93
CA TYR A 443 4.59 -37.49 10.69
C TYR A 443 4.24 -36.38 9.71
N GLY A 444 4.65 -36.50 8.46
CA GLY A 444 4.33 -35.50 7.49
C GLY A 444 4.88 -35.80 6.10
N LYS A 445 4.78 -34.81 5.23
CA LYS A 445 5.22 -34.89 3.85
C LYS A 445 6.72 -35.19 3.81
N ALA A 446 7.07 -36.25 3.11
CA ALA A 446 8.45 -36.66 2.90
C ALA A 446 9.00 -36.08 1.60
N THR A 447 10.25 -36.40 1.28
CA THR A 447 10.85 -36.14 0.00
C THR A 447 9.99 -36.74 -1.12
N SER A 448 9.55 -35.93 -2.09
CA SER A 448 8.94 -36.47 -3.30
C SER A 448 10.01 -37.16 -4.15
N GLU A 449 9.61 -37.96 -5.15
CA GLU A 449 10.57 -38.62 -6.05
C GLU A 449 11.53 -37.64 -6.76
N THR A 450 11.18 -36.36 -6.78
CA THR A 450 11.94 -35.32 -7.53
C THR A 450 12.40 -34.13 -6.69
N THR A 451 11.75 -33.81 -5.56
CA THR A 451 12.06 -32.60 -4.78
C THR A 451 11.90 -32.83 -3.27
N PRO A 452 12.94 -32.59 -2.47
CA PRO A 452 12.82 -32.65 -1.02
C PRO A 452 11.80 -31.65 -0.49
N VAL A 453 11.05 -32.03 0.56
CA VAL A 453 10.17 -31.13 1.27
C VAL A 453 10.79 -30.81 2.62
N THR A 454 11.10 -29.53 2.82
CA THR A 454 11.59 -28.99 4.07
C THR A 454 10.42 -28.46 4.89
N HIS A 455 10.37 -28.83 6.16
CA HIS A 455 9.41 -28.35 7.12
C HIS A 455 10.13 -27.43 8.11
N GLU A 456 9.68 -26.19 8.21
CA GLU A 456 10.31 -25.14 9.02
C GLU A 456 9.63 -25.05 10.39
N PHE A 457 10.34 -25.34 11.45
CA PHE A 457 9.89 -25.24 12.84
C PHE A 457 10.36 -23.92 13.43
N TYR A 458 9.49 -22.95 13.51
CA TYR A 458 9.79 -21.64 14.08
C TYR A 458 9.70 -21.66 15.62
N PRO A 459 10.63 -21.02 16.31
CA PRO A 459 10.55 -20.83 17.75
C PRO A 459 9.26 -20.13 18.17
N THR A 460 8.74 -20.50 19.33
CA THR A 460 7.53 -19.92 19.91
C THR A 460 7.64 -19.78 21.42
N SER A 461 6.98 -18.79 21.99
CA SER A 461 6.79 -18.65 23.44
C SER A 461 5.72 -19.60 23.98
N SER A 462 4.89 -20.17 23.11
CA SER A 462 3.84 -21.13 23.49
C SER A 462 4.43 -22.43 24.00
N VAL A 463 3.70 -23.12 24.88
CA VAL A 463 4.04 -24.43 25.45
C VAL A 463 2.87 -25.38 25.27
N SER A 464 3.16 -26.64 24.93
CA SER A 464 2.18 -27.72 24.96
C SER A 464 1.95 -28.20 26.39
N ASP A 465 0.69 -28.39 26.78
CA ASP A 465 0.27 -28.98 28.04
C ASP A 465 0.31 -30.53 28.03
N LYS A 466 0.62 -31.12 26.86
CA LYS A 466 0.65 -32.57 26.67
C LYS A 466 2.05 -33.13 27.04
N PRO A 467 2.17 -33.87 28.15
CA PRO A 467 3.44 -34.44 28.50
C PRO A 467 3.85 -35.56 27.53
N THR A 468 5.14 -35.69 27.26
CA THR A 468 5.69 -36.82 26.51
C THR A 468 6.60 -37.62 27.40
N ILE A 469 6.53 -38.96 27.27
CA ILE A 469 7.45 -39.88 27.96
C ILE A 469 8.72 -40.08 27.16
N LEU A 470 8.79 -39.58 25.93
CA LEU A 470 10.00 -39.68 25.13
C LEU A 470 11.02 -38.66 25.65
N LYS A 471 12.21 -39.17 25.94
CA LYS A 471 13.34 -38.32 26.27
C LYS A 471 14.03 -37.90 24.96
N GLY A 472 14.36 -36.65 24.89
CA GLY A 472 15.08 -36.08 23.74
C GLY A 472 16.32 -35.35 24.25
N ASN A 473 17.37 -35.38 23.46
CA ASN A 473 18.58 -34.56 23.64
C ASN A 473 18.78 -33.75 22.36
N ALA A 474 18.98 -32.45 22.52
CA ALA A 474 19.34 -31.58 21.43
C ALA A 474 20.83 -31.66 21.04
N THR A 475 21.60 -32.37 21.79
CA THR A 475 23.03 -32.63 21.56
C THR A 475 23.32 -34.12 21.63
N ASP A 476 24.41 -34.55 21.01
CA ASP A 476 24.87 -35.95 21.08
C ASP A 476 25.09 -36.40 22.54
N GLU A 477 24.50 -37.50 22.89
CA GLU A 477 24.70 -38.14 24.21
C GLU A 477 25.41 -39.48 24.04
N ASP A 478 26.50 -39.68 24.78
CA ASP A 478 27.17 -40.96 24.87
C ASP A 478 26.45 -41.86 25.88
N ILE A 479 25.82 -42.90 25.36
CA ILE A 479 25.06 -43.88 26.16
C ILE A 479 25.84 -45.16 26.42
N SER A 480 27.12 -45.23 26.06
CA SER A 480 27.96 -46.43 26.19
C SER A 480 28.11 -46.91 27.62
N SER A 481 28.01 -46.01 28.60
CA SER A 481 28.14 -46.29 30.04
C SER A 481 26.80 -46.49 30.76
N THR A 482 25.67 -46.38 30.05
CA THR A 482 24.34 -46.50 30.66
C THR A 482 23.82 -47.93 30.57
N ASN A 483 23.32 -48.50 31.69
CA ASN A 483 22.61 -49.78 31.70
C ASN A 483 21.15 -49.64 31.19
N ILE A 484 20.86 -48.62 30.38
CA ILE A 484 19.51 -48.31 29.88
C ILE A 484 19.35 -48.87 28.47
N ASN A 485 18.29 -49.65 28.25
CA ASN A 485 17.91 -50.05 26.90
C ASN A 485 17.31 -48.85 26.16
N CYS A 486 18.03 -48.32 25.18
CA CYS A 486 17.55 -47.28 24.31
C CYS A 486 16.85 -47.88 23.07
N TYR A 487 15.81 -47.24 22.61
CA TYR A 487 15.06 -47.62 21.41
C TYR A 487 14.96 -46.42 20.48
N VAL A 488 15.12 -46.66 19.19
CA VAL A 488 15.00 -45.63 18.14
C VAL A 488 13.85 -45.97 17.19
N LEU A 489 13.16 -44.97 16.73
CA LEU A 489 12.15 -45.13 15.68
C LEU A 489 12.88 -45.46 14.37
N ALA A 490 12.58 -46.60 13.79
CA ALA A 490 13.18 -47.05 12.54
C ALA A 490 12.20 -47.95 11.75
N TYR A 491 12.45 -48.08 10.47
CA TYR A 491 11.76 -49.04 9.60
C TYR A 491 12.67 -50.21 9.28
N LYS A 492 12.18 -51.41 9.47
CA LYS A 492 12.86 -52.64 9.06
C LYS A 492 11.99 -53.40 8.06
N ASN A 493 12.57 -53.77 6.93
CA ASN A 493 11.84 -54.37 5.79
C ASN A 493 10.97 -55.59 6.15
N THR A 494 11.33 -56.34 7.18
CA THR A 494 10.60 -57.54 7.63
C THR A 494 9.62 -57.28 8.78
N LEU A 495 9.76 -56.15 9.49
CA LEU A 495 9.04 -55.87 10.74
C LEU A 495 8.24 -54.55 10.70
N GLY A 496 8.43 -53.75 9.65
CA GLY A 496 7.75 -52.45 9.50
C GLY A 496 8.35 -51.32 10.34
N LEU A 497 7.56 -50.24 10.47
CA LEU A 497 7.89 -49.09 11.31
C LEU A 497 7.69 -49.43 12.78
N GLY A 498 8.70 -49.12 13.62
CA GLY A 498 8.61 -49.36 15.06
C GLY A 498 9.82 -48.84 15.82
N PHE A 499 9.74 -48.97 17.13
CA PHE A 499 10.88 -48.70 18.02
C PHE A 499 11.75 -49.93 18.15
N TYR A 500 12.96 -49.86 17.66
CA TYR A 500 13.95 -50.95 17.70
C TYR A 500 15.04 -50.64 18.69
N LYS A 501 15.51 -51.69 19.39
CA LYS A 501 16.63 -51.54 20.34
C LYS A 501 17.83 -50.96 19.62
N PHE A 502 18.33 -49.87 20.16
CA PHE A 502 19.54 -49.21 19.68
C PHE A 502 20.76 -49.91 20.23
N THR A 503 21.71 -50.23 19.37
CA THR A 503 22.95 -50.95 19.72
C THR A 503 24.20 -50.07 19.55
N GLY A 504 24.04 -48.80 19.18
CA GLY A 504 25.12 -47.82 19.08
C GLY A 504 25.51 -47.23 20.43
N THR A 505 26.60 -46.50 20.46
CA THR A 505 27.15 -45.86 21.67
C THR A 505 26.75 -44.39 21.81
N LYS A 506 26.27 -43.75 20.75
CA LYS A 506 25.80 -42.35 20.76
C LYS A 506 24.39 -42.26 20.27
N LEU A 507 23.60 -41.47 20.95
CA LEU A 507 22.22 -41.14 20.58
C LEU A 507 22.08 -39.64 20.36
N CYS A 508 21.63 -39.26 19.20
CA CYS A 508 21.19 -37.89 18.89
C CYS A 508 19.82 -37.96 18.22
N LEU A 509 18.88 -37.17 18.68
CA LEU A 509 17.54 -37.08 18.10
C LEU A 509 17.40 -35.95 17.07
N ILE A 510 18.47 -35.23 16.82
CA ILE A 510 18.54 -34.29 15.71
C ILE A 510 18.84 -35.11 14.44
N PRO A 511 18.02 -35.01 13.37
CA PRO A 511 18.31 -35.71 12.11
C PRO A 511 19.70 -35.35 11.58
N ALA A 512 20.43 -36.35 11.07
CA ALA A 512 21.80 -36.19 10.57
C ALA A 512 22.02 -35.15 9.44
N ASN A 513 20.94 -34.59 8.88
CA ASN A 513 20.98 -33.60 7.80
C ASN A 513 20.99 -32.14 8.30
N SER A 514 21.15 -31.90 9.60
CA SER A 514 21.12 -30.57 10.21
C SER A 514 22.50 -30.04 10.63
N VAL A 515 23.57 -30.55 10.05
CA VAL A 515 24.89 -29.94 10.21
C VAL A 515 25.14 -28.99 9.04
N PRO A 516 25.54 -27.71 9.32
CA PRO A 516 25.73 -26.67 8.29
C PRO A 516 26.81 -27.01 7.28
#